data_a8f1dba1f9470be09cc465697769a5fe
#
_entry.id   a8f1dba1f9470be09cc465697769a5fe
#
_cell.length_a   1.000
_cell.length_b   1.000
_cell.length_c   1.000
_cell.angle_alpha   90.00
_cell.angle_beta   90.00
_cell.angle_gamma   90.00
#
_symmetry.space_group_name_H-M   'P 1'
#
loop_
_entity.id
_entity.type
_entity.pdbx_description
1 polymer ?
#
loop_
_entity_poly.entity_id
_entity_poly.type
_entity_poly.pdbx_seq_one_letter_code
_entity_poly.pdbx_strand_id
1 'polypeptide(L)'
;MIEDLFQLYTHYRYGTACPQELVDFETVLKKDLAKAGNEKRFAKDKKFWDDQLDALGEPLYSDIQGPAVLEEARKRHGNPKLRASDIEMKELFVAVKDYHLEPYATQNLMDFCMNHQLSMTNLLLLGIRTYLSKVNNGQEDITIQNFISRRSTHEEWTSGGSRTIMFPCRTVISPETDFLSAAYEIQNMQNRIYMHSNYDPAFIVDEMRKRYHTPEHTSYESCYLTYQPMPVKVENEMLGTVRQHAKWFANG
;
A
#
# COMPACT_ATOMS: atom_id res chain seq x y z
N MET A 1 19.79 0.75 -6.64
CA MET A 1 20.50 1.18 -5.40
C MET A 1 21.40 0.10 -4.82
N ILE A 2 20.94 -1.13 -4.51
CA ILE A 2 21.83 -2.20 -3.98
C ILE A 2 22.82 -2.66 -5.05
N GLU A 3 22.36 -2.90 -6.27
CA GLU A 3 23.21 -3.20 -7.42
C GLU A 3 24.22 -2.11 -7.68
N ASP A 4 23.81 -0.83 -7.65
CA ASP A 4 24.69 0.31 -7.84
C ASP A 4 25.78 0.36 -6.77
N LEU A 5 25.43 0.03 -5.51
CA LEU A 5 26.37 -0.04 -4.41
C LEU A 5 27.45 -1.12 -4.68
N PHE A 6 27.05 -2.31 -5.14
CA PHE A 6 28.00 -3.37 -5.49
C PHE A 6 28.81 -3.02 -6.71
N GLN A 7 28.23 -2.39 -7.73
CA GLN A 7 28.96 -1.92 -8.90
C GLN A 7 29.98 -0.84 -8.52
N LEU A 8 29.62 0.12 -7.67
CA LEU A 8 30.56 1.12 -7.15
C LEU A 8 31.70 0.47 -6.34
N TYR A 9 31.37 -0.49 -5.46
CA TYR A 9 32.37 -1.20 -4.69
C TYR A 9 33.33 -1.94 -5.61
N THR A 10 32.87 -2.68 -6.62
CA THR A 10 33.71 -3.40 -7.57
C THR A 10 34.49 -2.46 -8.48
N HIS A 11 33.91 -1.31 -8.85
CA HIS A 11 34.63 -0.26 -9.59
C HIS A 11 35.83 0.24 -8.81
N TYR A 12 35.66 0.69 -7.57
CA TYR A 12 36.77 1.23 -6.77
C TYR A 12 37.78 0.17 -6.32
N ARG A 13 37.34 -1.06 -6.11
CA ARG A 13 38.20 -2.14 -5.63
C ARG A 13 38.97 -2.87 -6.74
N TYR A 14 38.34 -3.03 -7.89
CA TYR A 14 38.82 -3.89 -8.96
C TYR A 14 38.95 -3.19 -10.32
N GLY A 15 38.57 -1.92 -10.42
CA GLY A 15 38.66 -1.16 -11.67
C GLY A 15 37.58 -1.56 -12.70
N THR A 16 36.46 -2.13 -12.29
CA THR A 16 35.35 -2.46 -13.20
C THR A 16 34.66 -1.19 -13.72
N ALA A 17 33.74 -1.32 -14.67
CA ALA A 17 32.94 -0.20 -15.16
C ALA A 17 32.21 0.51 -14.03
N CYS A 18 32.21 1.85 -14.05
CA CYS A 18 31.37 2.64 -13.12
C CYS A 18 29.90 2.49 -13.46
N PRO A 19 29.01 2.37 -12.46
CA PRO A 19 27.59 2.38 -12.73
C PRO A 19 27.13 3.72 -13.35
N GLN A 20 26.05 3.68 -14.08
CA GLN A 20 25.43 4.88 -14.63
C GLN A 20 24.98 5.80 -13.49
N GLU A 21 25.16 7.11 -13.64
CA GLU A 21 24.65 8.09 -12.68
C GLU A 21 23.13 8.02 -12.59
N LEU A 22 22.63 8.09 -11.37
CA LEU A 22 21.19 8.20 -11.14
C LEU A 22 20.70 9.59 -11.57
N VAL A 23 19.47 9.65 -12.04
CA VAL A 23 18.81 10.92 -12.30
C VAL A 23 18.64 11.68 -10.97
N ASP A 24 18.99 12.95 -10.97
CA ASP A 24 18.83 13.82 -9.80
C ASP A 24 17.39 13.86 -9.32
N PHE A 25 17.20 13.56 -8.03
CA PHE A 25 15.88 13.52 -7.41
C PHE A 25 15.18 14.86 -7.40
N GLU A 26 15.92 15.97 -7.30
CA GLU A 26 15.35 17.32 -7.34
C GLU A 26 14.66 17.60 -8.68
N THR A 27 15.24 17.11 -9.78
CA THR A 27 14.65 17.20 -11.12
C THR A 27 13.29 16.50 -11.18
N VAL A 28 13.20 15.31 -10.59
CA VAL A 28 11.93 14.55 -10.55
C VAL A 28 10.93 15.24 -9.62
N LEU A 29 11.37 15.75 -8.48
CA LEU A 29 10.54 16.47 -7.53
C LEU A 29 9.93 17.76 -8.15
N LYS A 30 10.72 18.53 -8.90
CA LYS A 30 10.23 19.71 -9.62
C LYS A 30 9.11 19.35 -10.61
N LYS A 31 9.24 18.22 -11.31
CA LYS A 31 8.19 17.72 -12.19
C LYS A 31 6.93 17.32 -11.43
N ASP A 32 7.06 16.72 -10.27
CA ASP A 32 5.91 16.35 -9.41
C ASP A 32 5.19 17.60 -8.88
N LEU A 33 5.93 18.59 -8.42
CA LEU A 33 5.35 19.87 -7.98
C LEU A 33 4.60 20.58 -9.12
N ALA A 34 5.17 20.56 -10.33
CA ALA A 34 4.48 21.11 -11.50
C ALA A 34 3.20 20.33 -11.84
N LYS A 35 3.21 19.00 -11.71
CA LYS A 35 1.99 18.17 -11.87
C LYS A 35 0.95 18.47 -10.80
N ALA A 36 1.37 18.64 -9.54
CA ALA A 36 0.49 18.98 -8.42
C ALA A 36 -0.14 20.38 -8.58
N GLY A 37 0.59 21.35 -9.16
CA GLY A 37 0.08 22.69 -9.47
C GLY A 37 -0.90 22.75 -10.64
N ASN A 38 -1.20 21.63 -11.33
CA ASN A 38 -2.16 21.61 -12.44
C ASN A 38 -3.59 21.52 -11.90
N GLU A 39 -4.29 22.66 -11.87
CA GLU A 39 -5.65 22.78 -11.32
C GLU A 39 -6.66 21.80 -11.96
N LYS A 40 -6.59 21.59 -13.28
CA LYS A 40 -7.53 20.66 -13.97
C LYS A 40 -7.30 19.22 -13.50
N ARG A 41 -6.04 18.82 -13.34
CA ARG A 41 -5.69 17.50 -12.86
C ARG A 41 -6.09 17.33 -11.40
N PHE A 42 -5.77 18.31 -10.57
CA PHE A 42 -6.16 18.31 -9.16
C PHE A 42 -7.69 18.19 -9.00
N ALA A 43 -8.47 18.97 -9.74
CA ALA A 43 -9.92 18.90 -9.71
C ALA A 43 -10.45 17.52 -10.13
N LYS A 44 -9.84 16.90 -11.15
CA LYS A 44 -10.20 15.54 -11.59
C LYS A 44 -9.90 14.50 -10.50
N ASP A 45 -8.71 14.57 -9.90
CA ASP A 45 -8.29 13.64 -8.87
C ASP A 45 -9.13 13.82 -7.60
N LYS A 46 -9.38 15.07 -7.17
CA LYS A 46 -10.30 15.38 -6.08
C LYS A 46 -11.70 14.81 -6.33
N LYS A 47 -12.25 15.06 -7.52
CA LYS A 47 -13.57 14.53 -7.87
C LYS A 47 -13.65 13.01 -7.76
N PHE A 48 -12.61 12.29 -8.17
CA PHE A 48 -12.58 10.83 -8.02
C PHE A 48 -12.72 10.41 -6.55
N TRP A 49 -11.96 11.04 -5.65
CA TRP A 49 -12.02 10.71 -4.22
C TRP A 49 -13.34 11.14 -3.58
N ASP A 50 -13.86 12.30 -3.94
CA ASP A 50 -15.19 12.75 -3.49
C ASP A 50 -16.28 11.77 -3.94
N ASP A 51 -16.27 11.38 -5.22
CA ASP A 51 -17.24 10.40 -5.76
C ASP A 51 -17.19 9.05 -5.02
N GLN A 52 -15.99 8.59 -4.55
CA GLN A 52 -15.90 7.37 -3.73
C GLN A 52 -16.58 7.55 -2.36
N LEU A 53 -16.36 8.70 -1.72
CA LEU A 53 -16.96 9.01 -0.43
C LEU A 53 -18.49 9.21 -0.56
N ASP A 54 -18.94 9.84 -1.63
CA ASP A 54 -20.37 10.07 -1.91
C ASP A 54 -21.10 8.76 -2.23
N ALA A 55 -20.50 7.89 -3.04
CA ALA A 55 -21.12 6.63 -3.45
C ALA A 55 -21.20 5.58 -2.35
N LEU A 56 -20.17 5.50 -1.49
CA LEU A 56 -20.04 4.46 -0.48
C LEU A 56 -20.37 4.93 0.94
N GLY A 57 -20.51 6.25 1.14
CA GLY A 57 -20.69 6.85 2.47
C GLY A 57 -19.51 6.65 3.40
N GLU A 58 -19.72 6.78 4.70
CA GLU A 58 -18.69 6.62 5.73
C GLU A 58 -18.13 5.20 5.75
N PRO A 59 -16.79 5.02 5.71
CA PRO A 59 -16.17 3.70 5.86
C PRO A 59 -16.50 3.04 7.20
N LEU A 60 -16.34 1.74 7.28
CA LEU A 60 -16.49 0.99 8.51
C LEU A 60 -15.16 0.34 8.90
N TYR A 61 -14.70 0.64 10.10
CA TYR A 61 -13.49 0.04 10.65
C TYR A 61 -13.60 -1.48 10.77
N SER A 62 -12.55 -2.17 10.40
CA SER A 62 -12.40 -3.61 10.59
C SER A 62 -11.05 -3.92 11.20
N ASP A 63 -10.99 -4.85 12.13
CA ASP A 63 -9.77 -5.23 12.84
C ASP A 63 -9.43 -6.70 12.68
N ILE A 64 -8.14 -7.02 12.73
CA ILE A 64 -7.65 -8.41 12.72
C ILE A 64 -8.09 -9.21 13.95
N GLN A 65 -8.43 -8.53 15.04
CA GLN A 65 -8.95 -9.11 16.27
C GLN A 65 -10.48 -9.20 16.28
N GLY A 66 -11.14 -8.73 15.22
CA GLY A 66 -12.58 -8.77 15.06
C GLY A 66 -13.31 -7.52 15.60
N PRO A 67 -14.64 -7.55 15.66
CA PRO A 67 -15.48 -6.37 15.89
C PRO A 67 -15.39 -5.79 17.30
N ALA A 68 -14.86 -6.54 18.27
CA ALA A 68 -14.74 -6.08 19.66
C ALA A 68 -13.94 -4.78 19.79
N VAL A 69 -12.91 -4.59 18.93
CA VAL A 69 -12.06 -3.38 18.94
C VAL A 69 -12.90 -2.14 18.64
N LEU A 70 -13.76 -2.19 17.63
CA LEU A 70 -14.66 -1.07 17.30
C LEU A 70 -15.71 -0.85 18.42
N GLU A 71 -16.23 -1.92 19.03
CA GLU A 71 -17.18 -1.80 20.13
C GLU A 71 -16.56 -1.12 21.37
N GLU A 72 -15.30 -1.39 21.64
CA GLU A 72 -14.55 -0.70 22.69
C GLU A 72 -14.33 0.79 22.38
N ALA A 73 -13.98 1.13 21.13
CA ALA A 73 -13.88 2.51 20.69
C ALA A 73 -15.22 3.25 20.85
N ARG A 74 -16.32 2.62 20.44
CA ARG A 74 -17.69 3.15 20.63
C ARG A 74 -18.01 3.48 22.08
N LYS A 75 -17.62 2.59 23.00
CA LYS A 75 -17.79 2.81 24.45
C LYS A 75 -16.95 3.96 24.97
N ARG A 76 -15.65 4.02 24.57
CA ARG A 76 -14.75 5.09 25.00
C ARG A 76 -15.21 6.47 24.55
N HIS A 77 -15.70 6.58 23.32
CA HIS A 77 -16.21 7.84 22.75
C HIS A 77 -17.66 8.13 23.12
N GLY A 78 -18.37 7.24 23.83
CA GLY A 78 -19.81 7.39 24.12
C GLY A 78 -20.68 7.49 22.86
N ASN A 79 -20.19 6.98 21.73
CA ASN A 79 -20.86 7.07 20.43
C ASN A 79 -21.10 5.65 19.85
N PRO A 80 -22.28 5.07 20.04
CA PRO A 80 -22.60 3.73 19.55
C PRO A 80 -22.66 3.64 18.00
N LYS A 81 -22.68 4.78 17.31
CA LYS A 81 -22.70 4.87 15.84
C LYS A 81 -21.32 5.12 15.25
N LEU A 82 -20.28 5.24 16.07
CA LEU A 82 -18.92 5.45 15.59
C LEU A 82 -18.51 4.33 14.64
N ARG A 83 -17.96 4.71 13.50
CA ARG A 83 -17.51 3.77 12.45
C ARG A 83 -15.99 3.69 12.32
N ALA A 84 -15.27 4.57 13.01
CA ALA A 84 -13.79 4.59 13.11
C ALA A 84 -13.35 4.04 14.47
N SER A 85 -12.09 3.62 14.58
CA SER A 85 -11.49 3.17 15.85
C SER A 85 -10.23 3.95 16.17
N ASP A 86 -9.82 3.95 17.43
CA ASP A 86 -8.62 4.65 17.89
C ASP A 86 -7.35 4.06 17.28
N ILE A 87 -6.45 4.96 16.88
CA ILE A 87 -5.08 4.63 16.43
C ILE A 87 -4.03 4.94 17.51
N GLU A 88 -4.48 5.17 18.74
CA GLU A 88 -3.61 5.53 19.85
C GLU A 88 -2.69 4.36 20.21
N MET A 89 -1.39 4.54 20.00
CA MET A 89 -0.38 3.61 20.47
C MET A 89 0.01 3.96 21.90
N LYS A 90 -0.49 3.21 22.86
CA LYS A 90 -0.14 3.39 24.29
C LYS A 90 1.28 2.94 24.59
N GLU A 91 1.79 1.99 23.84
CA GLU A 91 3.15 1.46 23.95
C GLU A 91 3.74 1.26 22.56
N LEU A 92 5.01 1.68 22.39
CA LEU A 92 5.77 1.43 21.17
C LEU A 92 6.28 -0.02 21.14
N PHE A 93 5.35 -0.96 21.09
CA PHE A 93 5.69 -2.37 20.98
C PHE A 93 5.34 -2.90 19.57
N VAL A 94 6.34 -3.44 18.90
CA VAL A 94 6.17 -4.10 17.61
C VAL A 94 6.54 -5.56 17.71
N ALA A 95 5.58 -6.45 17.47
CA ALA A 95 5.85 -7.87 17.31
C ALA A 95 6.08 -8.17 15.81
N VAL A 96 7.25 -8.74 15.51
CA VAL A 96 7.57 -9.17 14.15
C VAL A 96 7.41 -10.68 14.06
N LYS A 97 6.71 -11.16 13.04
CA LYS A 97 6.60 -12.58 12.70
C LYS A 97 7.02 -12.78 11.26
N ASP A 98 7.99 -13.65 11.06
CA ASP A 98 8.47 -14.04 9.73
C ASP A 98 7.80 -15.33 9.28
N TYR A 99 7.24 -15.33 8.09
CA TYR A 99 6.67 -16.51 7.46
C TYR A 99 7.32 -16.71 6.10
N HIS A 100 7.71 -17.94 5.82
CA HIS A 100 8.26 -18.32 4.53
C HIS A 100 7.25 -19.21 3.81
N LEU A 101 6.88 -18.82 2.60
CA LEU A 101 6.11 -19.68 1.73
C LEU A 101 7.06 -20.70 1.07
N GLU A 102 6.60 -21.94 0.97
CA GLU A 102 7.31 -22.94 0.18
C GLU A 102 7.45 -22.49 -1.28
N PRO A 103 8.58 -22.77 -1.94
CA PRO A 103 8.82 -22.33 -3.32
C PRO A 103 7.70 -22.70 -4.28
N TYR A 104 7.12 -23.89 -4.13
CA TYR A 104 6.03 -24.34 -4.97
C TYR A 104 4.74 -23.52 -4.74
N ALA A 105 4.45 -23.11 -3.51
CA ALA A 105 3.30 -22.29 -3.20
C ALA A 105 3.45 -20.87 -3.80
N THR A 106 4.65 -20.31 -3.72
CA THR A 106 4.97 -19.03 -4.37
C THR A 106 4.80 -19.13 -5.88
N GLN A 107 5.29 -20.20 -6.51
CA GLN A 107 5.16 -20.41 -7.95
C GLN A 107 3.68 -20.54 -8.35
N ASN A 108 2.88 -21.30 -7.62
CA ASN A 108 1.45 -21.44 -7.89
C ASN A 108 0.70 -20.10 -7.82
N LEU A 109 1.05 -19.23 -6.85
CA LEU A 109 0.47 -17.89 -6.76
C LEU A 109 0.88 -17.01 -7.94
N MET A 110 2.14 -17.09 -8.37
CA MET A 110 2.63 -16.37 -9.55
C MET A 110 1.95 -16.84 -10.82
N ASP A 111 1.83 -18.17 -11.01
CA ASP A 111 1.16 -18.77 -12.17
C ASP A 111 -0.33 -18.40 -12.20
N PHE A 112 -0.99 -18.40 -11.05
CA PHE A 112 -2.36 -17.92 -10.93
C PHE A 112 -2.48 -16.45 -11.37
N CYS A 113 -1.61 -15.60 -10.85
CA CYS A 113 -1.59 -14.18 -11.23
C CYS A 113 -1.39 -14.00 -12.74
N MET A 114 -0.44 -14.72 -13.35
CA MET A 114 -0.18 -14.65 -14.79
C MET A 114 -1.39 -15.14 -15.60
N ASN A 115 -1.95 -16.29 -15.26
CA ASN A 115 -3.07 -16.90 -15.98
C ASN A 115 -4.35 -16.03 -15.94
N HIS A 116 -4.53 -15.26 -14.88
CA HIS A 116 -5.70 -14.40 -14.70
C HIS A 116 -5.39 -12.91 -14.87
N GLN A 117 -4.18 -12.54 -15.31
CA GLN A 117 -3.76 -11.14 -15.51
C GLN A 117 -3.93 -10.28 -14.25
N LEU A 118 -3.71 -10.86 -13.09
CA LEU A 118 -3.73 -10.22 -11.78
C LEU A 118 -2.31 -9.87 -11.32
N SER A 119 -2.17 -8.83 -10.51
CA SER A 119 -0.92 -8.58 -9.80
C SER A 119 -0.88 -9.34 -8.47
N MET A 120 0.30 -9.70 -8.01
CA MET A 120 0.47 -10.30 -6.66
C MET A 120 -0.07 -9.37 -5.57
N THR A 121 0.09 -8.05 -5.71
CA THR A 121 -0.48 -7.07 -4.78
C THR A 121 -2.00 -7.21 -4.68
N ASN A 122 -2.71 -7.37 -5.81
CA ASN A 122 -4.17 -7.52 -5.82
C ASN A 122 -4.59 -8.82 -5.13
N LEU A 123 -3.85 -9.89 -5.35
CA LEU A 123 -4.10 -11.19 -4.71
C LEU A 123 -3.88 -11.13 -3.19
N LEU A 124 -2.82 -10.45 -2.74
CA LEU A 124 -2.55 -10.25 -1.31
C LEU A 124 -3.60 -9.34 -0.65
N LEU A 125 -4.02 -8.26 -1.33
CA LEU A 125 -5.13 -7.41 -0.86
C LEU A 125 -6.41 -8.21 -0.70
N LEU A 126 -6.73 -9.09 -1.67
CA LEU A 126 -7.90 -9.98 -1.57
C LEU A 126 -7.78 -10.90 -0.37
N GLY A 127 -6.60 -11.47 -0.12
CA GLY A 127 -6.36 -12.34 1.05
C GLY A 127 -6.61 -11.61 2.37
N ILE A 128 -6.02 -10.43 2.55
CA ILE A 128 -6.21 -9.61 3.75
C ILE A 128 -7.69 -9.19 3.90
N ARG A 129 -8.30 -8.71 2.81
CA ARG A 129 -9.71 -8.33 2.80
C ARG A 129 -10.62 -9.48 3.23
N THR A 130 -10.40 -10.66 2.64
CA THR A 130 -11.20 -11.85 2.96
C THR A 130 -11.06 -12.25 4.43
N TYR A 131 -9.84 -12.18 4.95
CA TYR A 131 -9.58 -12.42 6.38
C TYR A 131 -10.34 -11.41 7.24
N LEU A 132 -10.19 -10.11 6.98
CA LEU A 132 -10.88 -9.05 7.72
C LEU A 132 -12.40 -9.20 7.66
N SER A 133 -12.96 -9.48 6.48
CA SER A 133 -14.39 -9.75 6.34
C SER A 133 -14.85 -10.90 7.24
N LYS A 134 -14.14 -12.03 7.20
CA LYS A 134 -14.50 -13.22 7.99
C LYS A 134 -14.42 -12.98 9.50
N VAL A 135 -13.35 -12.34 9.99
CA VAL A 135 -13.21 -12.10 11.44
C VAL A 135 -14.12 -11.00 11.96
N ASN A 136 -14.64 -10.13 11.07
CA ASN A 136 -15.59 -9.08 11.39
C ASN A 136 -17.03 -9.45 10.93
N ASN A 137 -17.46 -10.67 11.16
CA ASN A 137 -18.83 -11.16 10.96
C ASN A 137 -19.35 -11.03 9.52
N GLY A 138 -18.50 -11.21 8.51
CA GLY A 138 -18.87 -11.09 7.10
C GLY A 138 -19.02 -9.66 6.62
N GLN A 139 -18.35 -8.70 7.27
CA GLN A 139 -18.37 -7.29 6.86
C GLN A 139 -17.98 -7.15 5.39
N GLU A 140 -18.83 -6.49 4.60
CA GLU A 140 -18.63 -6.30 3.16
C GLU A 140 -17.73 -5.11 2.84
N ASP A 141 -17.83 -4.04 3.64
CA ASP A 141 -17.09 -2.79 3.48
C ASP A 141 -15.75 -2.87 4.20
N ILE A 142 -14.70 -3.09 3.47
CA ILE A 142 -13.33 -3.24 4.00
C ILE A 142 -12.41 -2.22 3.36
N THR A 143 -11.68 -1.51 4.20
CA THR A 143 -10.63 -0.58 3.78
C THR A 143 -9.26 -1.10 4.24
N ILE A 144 -8.29 -1.12 3.34
CA ILE A 144 -6.90 -1.50 3.62
C ILE A 144 -6.01 -0.41 3.03
N GLN A 145 -5.04 0.08 3.81
CA GLN A 145 -4.02 0.98 3.27
C GLN A 145 -3.03 0.18 2.42
N ASN A 146 -2.86 0.58 1.17
CA ASN A 146 -1.90 -0.03 0.28
C ASN A 146 -0.78 0.95 -0.09
N PHE A 147 0.45 0.52 0.10
CA PHE A 147 1.62 1.26 -0.37
C PHE A 147 1.76 1.08 -1.88
N ILE A 148 1.76 2.17 -2.60
CA ILE A 148 2.00 2.19 -4.03
C ILE A 148 3.26 2.97 -4.37
N SER A 149 4.01 2.48 -5.35
CA SER A 149 5.11 3.23 -5.94
C SER A 149 4.59 4.13 -7.06
N ARG A 150 4.94 5.42 -7.01
CA ARG A 150 4.59 6.37 -8.08
C ARG A 150 5.69 6.47 -9.14
N ARG A 151 6.43 5.38 -9.39
CA ARG A 151 7.45 5.30 -10.42
C ARG A 151 6.83 4.76 -11.71
N SER A 152 6.65 5.61 -12.71
CA SER A 152 6.03 5.26 -13.99
C SER A 152 6.89 5.58 -15.21
N THR A 153 7.93 6.40 -15.04
CA THR A 153 8.84 6.78 -16.12
C THR A 153 10.26 6.29 -15.83
N HIS A 154 11.09 6.20 -16.86
CA HIS A 154 12.51 5.82 -16.70
C HIS A 154 13.26 6.73 -15.72
N GLU A 155 13.04 8.04 -15.80
CA GLU A 155 13.64 9.00 -14.86
C GLU A 155 13.20 8.75 -13.42
N GLU A 156 11.91 8.45 -13.21
CA GLU A 156 11.39 8.13 -11.89
C GLU A 156 11.94 6.80 -11.35
N TRP A 157 12.18 5.82 -12.22
CA TRP A 157 12.81 4.55 -11.85
C TRP A 157 14.30 4.69 -11.51
N THR A 158 15.00 5.55 -12.21
CA THR A 158 16.45 5.74 -12.06
C THR A 158 16.81 6.89 -11.12
N SER A 159 15.85 7.63 -10.59
CA SER A 159 16.08 8.67 -9.58
C SER A 159 16.20 8.08 -8.18
N GLY A 160 16.99 8.72 -7.32
CA GLY A 160 17.00 8.46 -5.88
C GLY A 160 15.69 8.89 -5.20
N GLY A 161 15.65 8.78 -3.87
CA GLY A 161 14.53 9.20 -3.03
C GLY A 161 13.36 8.23 -2.97
N SER A 162 12.47 8.44 -1.99
CA SER A 162 11.24 7.65 -1.83
C SER A 162 10.12 8.23 -2.67
N ARG A 163 9.41 7.37 -3.39
CA ARG A 163 8.21 7.72 -4.17
C ARG A 163 7.02 6.84 -3.80
N THR A 164 7.14 6.15 -2.67
CA THR A 164 6.09 5.28 -2.16
C THR A 164 5.15 6.10 -1.28
N ILE A 165 3.85 5.92 -1.49
CA ILE A 165 2.80 6.61 -0.74
C ILE A 165 1.67 5.62 -0.45
N MET A 166 0.93 5.83 0.62
CA MET A 166 -0.21 5.00 1.00
C MET A 166 -1.52 5.58 0.49
N PHE A 167 -2.38 4.70 -0.02
CA PHE A 167 -3.75 5.05 -0.37
C PHE A 167 -4.74 4.04 0.20
N PRO A 168 -5.92 4.50 0.65
CA PRO A 168 -6.98 3.60 1.07
C PRO A 168 -7.53 2.83 -0.14
N CYS A 169 -7.45 1.51 -0.08
CA CYS A 169 -8.13 0.61 -1.00
C CYS A 169 -9.41 0.11 -0.31
N ARG A 170 -10.50 0.84 -0.51
CA ARG A 170 -11.83 0.47 0.00
C ARG A 170 -12.60 -0.31 -1.05
N THR A 171 -13.13 -1.44 -0.65
CA THR A 171 -14.00 -2.28 -1.48
C THR A 171 -15.22 -2.73 -0.69
N VAL A 172 -16.37 -2.75 -1.35
CA VAL A 172 -17.62 -3.31 -0.78
C VAL A 172 -17.96 -4.54 -1.61
N ILE A 173 -17.61 -5.71 -1.09
CA ILE A 173 -17.75 -6.98 -1.80
C ILE A 173 -18.55 -7.94 -0.92
N SER A 174 -19.63 -8.49 -1.46
CA SER A 174 -20.45 -9.48 -0.77
C SER A 174 -19.64 -10.76 -0.47
N PRO A 175 -19.84 -11.39 0.70
CA PRO A 175 -19.26 -12.69 1.01
C PRO A 175 -19.61 -13.81 0.01
N GLU A 176 -20.69 -13.63 -0.74
CA GLU A 176 -21.16 -14.57 -1.76
C GLU A 176 -20.45 -14.40 -3.11
N THR A 177 -19.65 -13.34 -3.27
CA THR A 177 -18.89 -13.09 -4.50
C THR A 177 -17.80 -14.14 -4.67
N ASP A 178 -17.71 -14.75 -5.85
CA ASP A 178 -16.67 -15.69 -6.14
C ASP A 178 -15.27 -15.06 -6.12
N PHE A 179 -14.27 -15.90 -5.87
CA PHE A 179 -12.89 -15.44 -5.65
C PHE A 179 -12.32 -14.63 -6.81
N LEU A 180 -12.55 -15.06 -8.05
CA LEU A 180 -11.98 -14.39 -9.21
C LEU A 180 -12.65 -13.05 -9.49
N SER A 181 -13.98 -12.98 -9.36
CA SER A 181 -14.74 -11.73 -9.45
C SER A 181 -14.28 -10.73 -8.40
N ALA A 182 -14.12 -11.16 -7.14
CA ALA A 182 -13.59 -10.31 -6.07
C ALA A 182 -12.16 -9.82 -6.36
N ALA A 183 -11.31 -10.67 -6.95
CA ALA A 183 -9.95 -10.29 -7.34
C ALA A 183 -9.97 -9.18 -8.42
N TYR A 184 -10.85 -9.28 -9.40
CA TYR A 184 -11.00 -8.26 -10.44
C TYR A 184 -11.60 -6.95 -9.90
N GLU A 185 -12.50 -7.00 -8.93
CA GLU A 185 -12.98 -5.78 -8.27
C GLU A 185 -11.85 -5.02 -7.57
N ILE A 186 -10.98 -5.74 -6.84
CA ILE A 186 -9.80 -5.15 -6.21
C ILE A 186 -8.85 -4.59 -7.27
N GLN A 187 -8.59 -5.31 -8.35
CA GLN A 187 -7.75 -4.84 -9.44
C GLN A 187 -8.29 -3.56 -10.07
N ASN A 188 -9.59 -3.51 -10.33
CA ASN A 188 -10.23 -2.33 -10.88
C ASN A 188 -10.11 -1.13 -9.94
N MET A 189 -10.31 -1.33 -8.63
CA MET A 189 -10.12 -0.28 -7.63
C MET A 189 -8.67 0.18 -7.59
N GLN A 190 -7.71 -0.73 -7.54
CA GLN A 190 -6.28 -0.40 -7.55
C GLN A 190 -5.89 0.39 -8.81
N ASN A 191 -6.35 -0.03 -9.98
CA ASN A 191 -6.08 0.69 -11.24
C ASN A 191 -6.62 2.13 -11.19
N ARG A 192 -7.80 2.33 -10.63
CA ARG A 192 -8.39 3.66 -10.43
C ARG A 192 -7.55 4.49 -9.44
N ILE A 193 -7.11 3.91 -8.32
CA ILE A 193 -6.22 4.57 -7.36
C ILE A 193 -4.92 5.01 -8.04
N TYR A 194 -4.29 4.14 -8.83
CA TYR A 194 -3.06 4.50 -9.58
C TYR A 194 -3.27 5.68 -10.52
N MET A 195 -4.39 5.74 -11.23
CA MET A 195 -4.71 6.86 -12.12
C MET A 195 -4.85 8.20 -11.37
N HIS A 196 -5.24 8.16 -10.09
CA HIS A 196 -5.49 9.33 -9.24
C HIS A 196 -4.47 9.49 -8.10
N SER A 197 -3.32 8.82 -8.19
CA SER A 197 -2.29 8.79 -7.14
C SER A 197 -1.43 10.05 -7.04
N ASN A 198 -1.71 11.09 -7.84
CA ASN A 198 -1.09 12.40 -7.65
C ASN A 198 -1.83 13.28 -6.64
N TYR A 199 -3.01 12.88 -6.20
CA TYR A 199 -3.74 13.51 -5.11
C TYR A 199 -3.07 13.17 -3.79
N ASP A 200 -2.89 14.15 -2.91
CA ASP A 200 -2.29 13.89 -1.60
C ASP A 200 -3.29 13.15 -0.71
N PRO A 201 -2.93 11.97 -0.17
CA PRO A 201 -3.79 11.22 0.74
C PRO A 201 -4.21 11.99 1.99
N ALA A 202 -3.43 12.97 2.44
CA ALA A 202 -3.82 13.83 3.55
C ALA A 202 -5.15 14.56 3.29
N PHE A 203 -5.40 14.98 2.05
CA PHE A 203 -6.67 15.59 1.69
C PHE A 203 -7.85 14.62 1.75
N ILE A 204 -7.62 13.32 1.51
CA ILE A 204 -8.66 12.29 1.65
C ILE A 204 -9.05 12.15 3.12
N VAL A 205 -8.05 12.09 4.01
CA VAL A 205 -8.26 12.00 5.46
C VAL A 205 -8.98 13.24 5.99
N ASP A 206 -8.54 14.44 5.57
CA ASP A 206 -9.16 15.69 5.97
C ASP A 206 -10.61 15.80 5.49
N GLU A 207 -10.89 15.32 4.28
CA GLU A 207 -12.24 15.31 3.74
C GLU A 207 -13.15 14.34 4.51
N MET A 208 -12.65 13.14 4.84
CA MET A 208 -13.37 12.18 5.68
C MET A 208 -13.69 12.75 7.05
N ARG A 209 -12.72 13.41 7.70
CA ARG A 209 -12.91 14.05 8.99
C ARG A 209 -13.99 15.13 8.95
N LYS A 210 -13.98 15.97 7.91
CA LYS A 210 -14.98 17.03 7.72
C LYS A 210 -16.38 16.48 7.48
N ARG A 211 -16.50 15.47 6.60
CA ARG A 211 -17.80 14.90 6.22
C ARG A 211 -18.45 14.10 7.34
N TYR A 212 -17.67 13.30 8.04
CA TYR A 212 -18.20 12.32 9.01
C TYR A 212 -17.98 12.74 10.47
N HIS A 213 -17.39 13.91 10.70
CA HIS A 213 -17.07 14.41 12.05
C HIS A 213 -16.29 13.37 12.87
N THR A 214 -15.36 12.67 12.21
CA THR A 214 -14.55 11.62 12.81
C THR A 214 -13.69 12.19 13.93
N PRO A 215 -13.65 11.60 15.13
CA PRO A 215 -12.83 12.07 16.21
C PRO A 215 -11.34 12.10 15.84
N GLU A 216 -10.58 13.00 16.43
CA GLU A 216 -9.12 13.00 16.30
C GLU A 216 -8.54 11.69 16.80
N HIS A 217 -7.39 11.30 16.25
CA HIS A 217 -6.70 10.05 16.59
C HIS A 217 -7.52 8.78 16.35
N THR A 218 -8.46 8.82 15.40
CA THR A 218 -9.16 7.63 14.91
C THR A 218 -8.88 7.38 13.44
N SER A 219 -9.05 6.12 13.00
CA SER A 219 -8.89 5.67 11.61
C SER A 219 -10.00 4.70 11.25
N TYR A 220 -10.17 4.49 9.94
CA TYR A 220 -11.05 3.47 9.39
C TYR A 220 -10.29 2.19 9.00
N GLU A 221 -8.97 2.20 9.10
CA GLU A 221 -8.09 1.10 8.69
C GLU A 221 -7.28 0.56 9.85
N SER A 222 -7.17 -0.76 9.94
CA SER A 222 -6.29 -1.46 10.89
C SER A 222 -5.10 -2.12 10.19
N CYS A 223 -5.16 -2.30 8.88
CA CYS A 223 -4.18 -3.05 8.12
C CYS A 223 -3.55 -2.25 7.00
N TYR A 224 -2.25 -2.50 6.82
CA TYR A 224 -1.43 -1.92 5.78
C TYR A 224 -0.77 -3.03 4.97
N LEU A 225 -0.74 -2.89 3.65
CA LEU A 225 -0.01 -3.77 2.76
C LEU A 225 1.13 -3.01 2.09
N THR A 226 2.33 -3.55 2.18
CA THR A 226 3.43 -3.19 1.26
C THR A 226 3.94 -4.46 0.60
N TYR A 227 3.90 -4.51 -0.72
CA TYR A 227 4.46 -5.59 -1.51
C TYR A 227 5.69 -5.09 -2.26
N GLN A 228 6.83 -5.70 -2.00
CA GLN A 228 8.09 -5.33 -2.62
C GLN A 228 8.68 -6.57 -3.30
N PRO A 229 8.51 -6.72 -4.62
CA PRO A 229 9.11 -7.82 -5.40
C PRO A 229 10.61 -7.54 -5.57
N MET A 230 11.38 -7.70 -4.49
CA MET A 230 12.83 -7.49 -4.54
C MET A 230 13.54 -8.82 -4.76
N PRO A 231 14.55 -8.85 -5.64
CA PRO A 231 15.39 -10.04 -5.74
C PRO A 231 16.15 -10.22 -4.42
N VAL A 232 15.98 -11.39 -3.80
CA VAL A 232 16.72 -11.77 -2.59
C VAL A 232 18.18 -12.07 -2.91
N LYS A 233 18.50 -12.24 -4.20
CA LYS A 233 19.78 -12.70 -4.70
C LYS A 233 20.19 -11.81 -5.86
N VAL A 234 21.38 -11.24 -5.77
CA VAL A 234 22.01 -10.45 -6.83
C VAL A 234 23.26 -11.19 -7.29
N GLU A 235 23.38 -11.44 -8.57
CA GLU A 235 24.60 -11.98 -9.17
C GLU A 235 25.50 -10.82 -9.53
N ASN A 236 26.76 -10.91 -9.13
CA ASN A 236 27.80 -9.94 -9.49
C ASN A 236 29.03 -10.70 -9.98
N GLU A 237 29.57 -10.31 -11.13
CA GLU A 237 30.70 -11.00 -11.77
C GLU A 237 31.92 -11.14 -10.87
N MET A 238 32.21 -10.13 -10.01
CA MET A 238 33.36 -10.10 -9.14
C MET A 238 33.11 -10.66 -7.74
N LEU A 239 31.90 -10.50 -7.23
CA LEU A 239 31.52 -10.90 -5.87
C LEU A 239 30.77 -12.25 -5.85
N GLY A 240 30.46 -12.78 -7.03
CA GLY A 240 29.61 -13.97 -7.16
C GLY A 240 28.17 -13.68 -6.72
N THR A 241 27.56 -14.67 -6.06
CA THR A 241 26.20 -14.53 -5.57
C THR A 241 26.14 -13.76 -4.26
N VAL A 242 25.49 -12.62 -4.29
CA VAL A 242 25.22 -11.81 -3.10
C VAL A 242 23.78 -12.03 -2.66
N ARG A 243 23.56 -12.51 -1.43
CA ARG A 243 22.25 -12.68 -0.84
C ARG A 243 21.91 -11.49 0.04
N GLN A 244 20.74 -10.91 -0.19
CA GLN A 244 20.22 -9.86 0.64
C GLN A 244 19.47 -10.45 1.83
N HIS A 245 19.89 -10.09 3.05
CA HIS A 245 19.14 -10.34 4.26
C HIS A 245 18.63 -8.99 4.79
N ALA A 246 17.37 -8.68 4.53
CA ALA A 246 16.73 -7.51 5.11
C ALA A 246 16.03 -7.92 6.42
N LYS A 247 16.48 -7.36 7.54
CA LYS A 247 15.70 -7.36 8.78
C LYS A 247 15.01 -6.01 8.86
N TRP A 248 13.70 -6.02 8.85
CA TRP A 248 12.91 -4.81 9.06
C TRP A 248 12.86 -4.51 10.55
N PHE A 249 13.37 -3.36 10.93
CA PHE A 249 13.13 -2.80 12.25
C PHE A 249 12.01 -1.77 12.07
N ALA A 250 10.86 -2.01 12.65
CA ALA A 250 9.87 -0.97 12.80
C ALA A 250 10.38 -0.04 13.91
N ASN A 251 10.94 1.09 13.52
CA ASN A 251 11.10 2.21 14.43
C ASN A 251 9.75 2.93 14.44
N GLY A 252 9.08 2.87 15.61
CA GLY A 252 7.88 3.64 15.87
C GLY A 252 8.16 5.14 15.85
#